data_54df8cc7bba39c9b8fe8e87d751b96f7
#
_entry.id   54df8cc7bba39c9b8fe8e87d751b96f7
#
_cell.length_a   1.000
_cell.length_b   1.000
_cell.length_c   1.000
_cell.angle_alpha   90.00
_cell.angle_beta   90.00
_cell.angle_gamma   90.00
#
_symmetry.space_group_name_H-M   'P 1'
#
loop_
_entity.id
_entity.type
_entity.pdbx_description
1 polymer ?
#
loop_
_entity_poly.entity_id
_entity_poly.type
_entity_poly.pdbx_seq_one_letter_code
_entity_poly.pdbx_strand_id
1 'polypeptide(L)'
;MTDAAAPSTSVLLVHAADAQSVTLRNALSARPELEVVDEVLTTREAIAAAERLQPRVLVMDVGLDDLVGQGVLRSVRRVAPDTRVVLHARTTVVDDRTGIRLWIAQLVGVILDPVRPAALAARLEVPGEPLGVPMARTFVSEVLDQWDLDGLVPAAGLLVSELVANAVQHVPGPCALELTCRADVLRIAVSDSGPGMPDLRVMTPSSERGRGLHIVSAFATTWGVDQLPDGRKKVWAELDPAEVHP
;
A
#
# COMPACT_ATOMS: atom_id res chain seq x y z
N MET A 1 19.91 36.29 1.52
CA MET A 1 19.99 34.83 1.30
C MET A 1 18.56 34.36 1.19
N THR A 2 18.10 34.17 -0.03
CA THR A 2 16.74 33.71 -0.32
C THR A 2 16.75 32.21 -0.06
N ASP A 3 16.02 31.81 0.97
CA ASP A 3 15.75 30.40 1.26
C ASP A 3 14.93 29.83 0.07
N ALA A 4 15.58 29.06 -0.77
CA ALA A 4 14.90 28.38 -1.86
C ALA A 4 14.07 27.26 -1.23
N ALA A 5 12.74 27.46 -1.14
CA ALA A 5 11.81 26.44 -0.72
C ALA A 5 12.10 25.15 -1.50
N ALA A 6 12.25 24.04 -0.79
CA ALA A 6 12.43 22.74 -1.42
C ALA A 6 11.28 22.50 -2.42
N PRO A 7 11.55 21.95 -3.61
CA PRO A 7 10.53 21.75 -4.61
C PRO A 7 9.42 20.84 -4.06
N SER A 8 8.17 21.33 -4.11
CA SER A 8 7.00 20.55 -3.71
C SER A 8 6.82 19.35 -4.64
N THR A 9 6.33 18.24 -4.08
CA THR A 9 5.98 17.05 -4.85
C THR A 9 4.60 17.26 -5.49
N SER A 10 4.54 17.28 -6.82
CA SER A 10 3.28 17.42 -7.56
C SER A 10 2.47 16.13 -7.48
N VAL A 11 1.21 16.26 -7.05
CA VAL A 11 0.27 15.15 -6.81
C VAL A 11 -0.97 15.33 -7.68
N LEU A 12 -1.29 14.33 -8.50
CA LEU A 12 -2.56 14.19 -9.17
C LEU A 12 -3.47 13.28 -8.35
N LEU A 13 -4.67 13.75 -7.99
CA LEU A 13 -5.65 12.97 -7.25
C LEU A 13 -6.71 12.39 -8.19
N VAL A 14 -7.01 11.11 -8.00
CA VAL A 14 -8.10 10.40 -8.66
C VAL A 14 -8.99 9.79 -7.58
N HIS A 15 -10.22 10.23 -7.48
CA HIS A 15 -11.13 9.80 -6.41
C HIS A 15 -12.60 9.93 -6.80
N ALA A 16 -13.48 9.21 -6.09
CA ALA A 16 -14.93 9.45 -6.19
C ALA A 16 -15.33 10.81 -5.56
N ALA A 17 -16.43 11.41 -6.01
CA ALA A 17 -16.94 12.65 -5.45
C ALA A 17 -17.67 12.39 -4.12
N ASP A 18 -16.95 12.21 -3.04
CA ASP A 18 -17.48 11.98 -1.70
C ASP A 18 -16.88 12.91 -0.63
N ALA A 19 -17.44 12.90 0.58
CA ALA A 19 -16.99 13.75 1.67
C ALA A 19 -15.57 13.40 2.17
N GLN A 20 -15.12 12.16 1.99
CA GLN A 20 -13.81 11.71 2.42
C GLN A 20 -12.72 12.19 1.47
N SER A 21 -13.04 12.30 0.19
CA SER A 21 -12.16 12.86 -0.83
C SER A 21 -11.85 14.33 -0.56
N VAL A 22 -12.84 15.10 -0.11
CA VAL A 22 -12.62 16.48 0.34
C VAL A 22 -11.66 16.55 1.52
N THR A 23 -11.77 15.60 2.46
CA THR A 23 -10.89 15.52 3.62
C THR A 23 -9.47 15.18 3.19
N LEU A 24 -9.29 14.23 2.27
CA LEU A 24 -8.00 13.87 1.71
C LEU A 24 -7.33 15.05 1.02
N ARG A 25 -8.04 15.71 0.11
CA ARG A 25 -7.54 16.90 -0.58
C ARG A 25 -7.06 17.97 0.39
N ASN A 26 -7.91 18.34 1.36
CA ASN A 26 -7.59 19.37 2.33
C ASN A 26 -6.34 19.00 3.14
N ALA A 27 -6.19 17.74 3.50
CA ALA A 27 -5.06 17.26 4.26
C ALA A 27 -3.76 17.23 3.44
N LEU A 28 -3.80 16.89 2.16
CA LEU A 28 -2.65 16.96 1.27
C LEU A 28 -2.26 18.42 0.98
N SER A 29 -3.24 19.29 0.69
CA SER A 29 -3.01 20.72 0.43
C SER A 29 -2.52 21.49 1.66
N ALA A 30 -2.71 20.97 2.87
CA ALA A 30 -2.16 21.55 4.09
C ALA A 30 -0.66 21.26 4.29
N ARG A 31 -0.05 20.46 3.42
CA ARG A 31 1.36 20.08 3.48
C ARG A 31 2.19 20.92 2.52
N PRO A 32 3.15 21.73 3.00
CA PRO A 32 3.96 22.58 2.13
C PRO A 32 4.86 21.80 1.17
N GLU A 33 5.13 20.53 1.49
CA GLU A 33 5.93 19.63 0.66
C GLU A 33 5.15 19.02 -0.52
N LEU A 34 3.82 19.18 -0.54
CA LEU A 34 2.92 18.62 -1.55
C LEU A 34 2.18 19.72 -2.29
N GLU A 35 2.00 19.54 -3.58
CA GLU A 35 1.20 20.39 -4.44
C GLU A 35 0.18 19.53 -5.20
N VAL A 36 -1.10 19.66 -4.87
CA VAL A 36 -2.17 19.00 -5.63
C VAL A 36 -2.36 19.77 -6.93
N VAL A 37 -1.85 19.21 -8.04
CA VAL A 37 -1.83 19.90 -9.36
C VAL A 37 -3.12 19.75 -10.13
N ASP A 38 -3.91 18.70 -9.86
CA ASP A 38 -5.24 18.50 -10.43
C ASP A 38 -6.01 17.43 -9.65
N GLU A 39 -7.34 17.42 -9.80
CA GLU A 39 -8.25 16.42 -9.25
C GLU A 39 -9.19 15.94 -10.35
N VAL A 40 -9.29 14.64 -10.49
CA VAL A 40 -10.13 14.02 -11.51
C VAL A 40 -10.94 12.85 -10.92
N LEU A 41 -12.08 12.57 -11.55
CA LEU A 41 -13.04 11.60 -11.01
C LEU A 41 -13.06 10.29 -11.78
N THR A 42 -12.42 10.25 -12.94
CA THR A 42 -12.45 9.09 -13.82
C THR A 42 -11.05 8.67 -14.25
N THR A 43 -10.89 7.38 -14.53
CA THR A 43 -9.69 6.80 -15.11
C THR A 43 -9.24 7.49 -16.41
N ARG A 44 -10.20 7.84 -17.28
CA ARG A 44 -9.90 8.52 -18.57
C ARG A 44 -9.30 9.91 -18.31
N GLU A 45 -9.88 10.67 -17.40
CA GLU A 45 -9.36 11.98 -17.01
C GLU A 45 -7.99 11.86 -16.35
N ALA A 46 -7.78 10.82 -15.53
CA ALA A 46 -6.50 10.56 -14.88
C ALA A 46 -5.36 10.34 -15.88
N ILE A 47 -5.60 9.55 -16.95
CA ILE A 47 -4.61 9.32 -18.01
C ILE A 47 -4.31 10.63 -18.76
N ALA A 48 -5.34 11.39 -19.15
CA ALA A 48 -5.18 12.66 -19.86
C ALA A 48 -4.46 13.72 -18.99
N ALA A 49 -4.80 13.81 -17.71
CA ALA A 49 -4.15 14.72 -16.76
C ALA A 49 -2.69 14.31 -16.50
N ALA A 50 -2.41 13.01 -16.37
CA ALA A 50 -1.05 12.49 -16.19
C ALA A 50 -0.16 12.83 -17.41
N GLU A 51 -0.68 12.64 -18.64
CA GLU A 51 0.02 13.00 -19.87
C GLU A 51 0.35 14.49 -19.93
N ARG A 52 -0.62 15.34 -19.60
CA ARG A 52 -0.48 16.80 -19.66
C ARG A 52 0.39 17.37 -18.55
N LEU A 53 0.26 16.88 -17.32
CA LEU A 53 0.85 17.49 -16.12
C LEU A 53 2.15 16.81 -15.69
N GLN A 54 2.40 15.58 -16.15
CA GLN A 54 3.57 14.79 -15.72
C GLN A 54 3.81 14.85 -14.20
N PRO A 55 2.79 14.52 -13.37
CA PRO A 55 2.91 14.66 -11.93
C PRO A 55 3.95 13.70 -11.38
N ARG A 56 4.59 14.04 -10.27
CA ARG A 56 5.52 13.11 -9.61
C ARG A 56 4.81 11.94 -8.97
N VAL A 57 3.57 12.16 -8.50
CA VAL A 57 2.75 11.12 -7.87
C VAL A 57 1.33 11.22 -8.38
N LEU A 58 0.73 10.10 -8.74
CA LEU A 58 -0.69 9.92 -8.96
C LEU A 58 -1.25 9.09 -7.81
N VAL A 59 -2.20 9.63 -7.06
CA VAL A 59 -2.91 8.93 -5.99
C VAL A 59 -4.29 8.58 -6.51
N MET A 60 -4.61 7.31 -6.55
CA MET A 60 -5.93 6.81 -6.94
C MET A 60 -6.61 6.18 -5.73
N ASP A 61 -7.72 6.78 -5.30
CA ASP A 61 -8.60 6.22 -4.30
C ASP A 61 -9.63 5.34 -5.01
N VAL A 62 -9.50 4.06 -4.83
CA VAL A 62 -10.33 3.05 -5.51
C VAL A 62 -11.11 2.25 -4.49
N GLY A 63 -12.41 2.06 -4.74
CA GLY A 63 -13.18 1.03 -4.05
C GLY A 63 -12.64 -0.35 -4.42
N LEU A 64 -12.83 -1.34 -3.56
CA LEU A 64 -12.44 -2.73 -3.86
C LEU A 64 -13.10 -3.25 -5.15
N ASP A 65 -14.31 -2.77 -5.46
CA ASP A 65 -15.05 -3.12 -6.67
C ASP A 65 -14.53 -2.40 -7.93
N ASP A 66 -13.81 -1.28 -7.77
CA ASP A 66 -13.29 -0.43 -8.85
C ASP A 66 -11.83 -0.73 -9.21
N LEU A 67 -11.14 -1.57 -8.43
CA LEU A 67 -9.77 -2.04 -8.76
C LEU A 67 -9.72 -2.80 -10.11
N VAL A 68 -10.88 -3.19 -10.62
CA VAL A 68 -11.10 -3.82 -11.94
C VAL A 68 -10.84 -2.87 -13.12
N GLY A 69 -10.46 -1.62 -12.89
CA GLY A 69 -10.06 -0.66 -13.93
C GLY A 69 -8.80 -1.11 -14.68
N GLN A 70 -8.92 -2.23 -15.37
CA GLN A 70 -7.88 -2.84 -16.20
C GLN A 70 -7.26 -1.79 -17.13
N GLY A 71 -5.96 -1.61 -17.00
CA GLY A 71 -5.18 -0.80 -17.93
C GLY A 71 -4.86 0.63 -17.51
N VAL A 72 -5.37 1.15 -16.37
CA VAL A 72 -5.02 2.50 -15.91
C VAL A 72 -3.53 2.64 -15.66
N LEU A 73 -2.96 1.73 -14.88
CA LEU A 73 -1.54 1.76 -14.54
C LEU A 73 -0.66 1.63 -15.77
N ARG A 74 -1.00 0.68 -16.65
CA ARG A 74 -0.29 0.48 -17.93
C ARG A 74 -0.40 1.72 -18.82
N SER A 75 -1.58 2.35 -18.84
CA SER A 75 -1.81 3.58 -19.61
C SER A 75 -1.07 4.78 -19.03
N VAL A 76 -1.07 4.96 -17.72
CA VAL A 76 -0.32 6.03 -17.05
C VAL A 76 1.18 5.85 -17.24
N ARG A 77 1.71 4.64 -17.07
CA ARG A 77 3.14 4.33 -17.33
C ARG A 77 3.57 4.68 -18.75
N ARG A 78 2.69 4.50 -19.73
CA ARG A 78 2.99 4.81 -21.15
C ARG A 78 3.06 6.32 -21.39
N VAL A 79 2.18 7.11 -20.78
CA VAL A 79 2.06 8.57 -21.04
C VAL A 79 2.87 9.42 -20.05
N ALA A 80 3.12 8.88 -18.84
CA ALA A 80 3.86 9.54 -17.77
C ALA A 80 4.76 8.52 -17.02
N PRO A 81 5.85 8.05 -17.64
CA PRO A 81 6.66 6.94 -17.13
C PRO A 81 7.35 7.24 -15.79
N ASP A 82 7.61 8.51 -15.50
CA ASP A 82 8.26 8.94 -14.26
C ASP A 82 7.27 9.20 -13.12
N THR A 83 5.96 9.07 -13.38
CA THR A 83 4.90 9.22 -12.39
C THR A 83 4.81 7.99 -11.52
N ARG A 84 4.99 8.16 -10.20
CA ARG A 84 4.72 7.10 -9.23
C ARG A 84 3.22 6.98 -9.00
N VAL A 85 2.66 5.79 -9.19
CA VAL A 85 1.24 5.54 -8.93
C VAL A 85 1.08 4.90 -7.55
N VAL A 86 0.21 5.50 -6.74
CA VAL A 86 -0.18 5.01 -5.42
C VAL A 86 -1.66 4.66 -5.46
N LEU A 87 -1.97 3.37 -5.44
CA LEU A 87 -3.34 2.91 -5.31
C LEU A 87 -3.72 2.88 -3.83
N HIS A 88 -4.83 3.46 -3.50
CA HIS A 88 -5.38 3.46 -2.15
C HIS A 88 -6.79 2.86 -2.18
N ALA A 89 -6.97 1.72 -1.53
CA ALA A 89 -8.29 1.13 -1.31
C ALA A 89 -8.70 1.29 0.16
N ARG A 90 -9.91 1.78 0.37
CA ARG A 90 -10.52 1.92 1.71
C ARG A 90 -11.64 0.92 1.88
N THR A 91 -11.69 0.31 3.04
CA THR A 91 -12.91 -0.37 3.48
C THR A 91 -13.81 0.65 4.16
N THR A 92 -15.09 0.61 3.88
CA THR A 92 -16.13 1.53 4.40
C THR A 92 -16.33 1.50 5.93
N VAL A 93 -15.46 0.83 6.67
CA VAL A 93 -15.64 0.54 8.11
C VAL A 93 -15.03 1.59 9.03
N VAL A 94 -14.29 2.58 8.52
CA VAL A 94 -13.66 3.60 9.38
C VAL A 94 -14.52 4.87 9.40
N ASP A 95 -15.53 4.89 10.27
CA ASP A 95 -16.39 6.06 10.51
C ASP A 95 -15.84 6.98 11.63
N ASP A 96 -14.59 6.81 12.03
CA ASP A 96 -13.96 7.57 13.11
C ASP A 96 -12.97 8.60 12.57
N ARG A 97 -13.09 9.85 13.04
CA ARG A 97 -12.18 10.96 12.70
C ARG A 97 -10.72 10.64 13.00
N THR A 98 -10.44 9.78 13.96
CA THR A 98 -9.09 9.36 14.35
C THR A 98 -8.51 8.42 13.29
N GLY A 99 -9.27 7.46 12.82
CA GLY A 99 -8.88 6.54 11.75
C GLY A 99 -8.58 7.27 10.45
N ILE A 100 -9.41 8.25 10.06
CA ILE A 100 -9.18 9.07 8.86
C ILE A 100 -7.88 9.87 8.98
N ARG A 101 -7.58 10.47 10.12
CA ARG A 101 -6.33 11.24 10.33
C ARG A 101 -5.09 10.37 10.26
N LEU A 102 -5.14 9.19 10.87
CA LEU A 102 -4.05 8.23 10.84
C LEU A 102 -3.80 7.73 9.41
N TRP A 103 -4.86 7.40 8.70
CA TRP A 103 -4.82 7.02 7.31
C TRP A 103 -4.15 8.09 6.41
N ILE A 104 -4.56 9.36 6.54
CA ILE A 104 -3.98 10.46 5.78
C ILE A 104 -2.48 10.60 6.09
N ALA A 105 -2.09 10.53 7.36
CA ALA A 105 -0.68 10.63 7.76
C ALA A 105 0.18 9.53 7.12
N GLN A 106 -0.36 8.32 7.02
CA GLN A 106 0.33 7.19 6.41
C GLN A 106 0.43 7.33 4.89
N LEU A 107 -0.65 7.77 4.23
CA LEU A 107 -0.66 8.05 2.80
C LEU A 107 0.36 9.15 2.45
N VAL A 108 0.39 10.22 3.23
CA VAL A 108 1.40 11.29 3.09
C VAL A 108 2.82 10.72 3.22
N GLY A 109 3.06 9.83 4.18
CA GLY A 109 4.35 9.14 4.32
C GLY A 109 4.74 8.36 3.06
N VAL A 110 3.81 7.66 2.44
CA VAL A 110 4.05 6.94 1.17
C VAL A 110 4.31 7.92 0.02
N ILE A 111 3.59 9.03 -0.04
CA ILE A 111 3.76 10.05 -1.09
C ILE A 111 5.12 10.74 -0.97
N LEU A 112 5.51 11.10 0.24
CA LEU A 112 6.76 11.85 0.52
C LEU A 112 8.00 10.97 0.63
N ASP A 113 7.88 9.64 0.57
CA ASP A 113 9.04 8.75 0.60
C ASP A 113 9.99 9.09 -0.56
N PRO A 114 11.16 9.73 -0.28
CA PRO A 114 12.06 10.22 -1.32
C PRO A 114 12.78 9.08 -2.06
N VAL A 115 12.64 7.86 -1.57
CA VAL A 115 13.55 6.79 -1.95
C VAL A 115 13.30 6.27 -3.34
N ARG A 116 12.23 6.72 -4.12
CA ARG A 116 12.15 6.11 -5.46
C ARG A 116 11.14 6.74 -6.44
N PRO A 117 11.63 7.41 -7.52
CA PRO A 117 10.85 7.50 -8.75
C PRO A 117 10.64 6.07 -9.31
N ALA A 118 9.50 5.77 -9.83
CA ALA A 118 9.16 4.48 -10.46
C ALA A 118 8.91 3.25 -9.54
N ALA A 119 8.60 3.40 -8.25
CA ALA A 119 8.03 2.32 -7.48
C ALA A 119 6.50 2.31 -7.63
N LEU A 120 5.94 1.14 -7.93
CA LEU A 120 4.50 0.92 -7.80
C LEU A 120 4.19 0.78 -6.32
N ALA A 121 3.08 1.37 -5.89
CA ALA A 121 2.63 1.23 -4.52
C ALA A 121 1.10 1.05 -4.48
N ALA A 122 0.65 0.21 -3.57
CA ALA A 122 -0.76 0.01 -3.28
C ALA A 122 -0.96 -0.19 -1.78
N ARG A 123 -2.10 0.25 -1.25
CA ARG A 123 -2.41 0.18 0.16
C ARG A 123 -3.86 -0.20 0.39
N LEU A 124 -4.10 -1.08 1.35
CA LEU A 124 -5.41 -1.49 1.84
C LEU A 124 -5.46 -1.34 3.36
N GLU A 125 -6.51 -0.77 3.88
CA GLU A 125 -6.85 -0.88 5.29
C GLU A 125 -7.69 -2.14 5.52
N VAL A 126 -7.16 -3.06 6.30
CA VAL A 126 -7.74 -4.39 6.52
C VAL A 126 -8.47 -4.37 7.86
N PRO A 127 -9.77 -4.71 7.91
CA PRO A 127 -10.50 -4.79 9.18
C PRO A 127 -9.91 -5.87 10.09
N GLY A 128 -9.93 -5.61 11.40
CA GLY A 128 -9.45 -6.53 12.44
C GLY A 128 -10.38 -7.72 12.68
N GLU A 129 -10.97 -8.27 11.64
CA GLU A 129 -11.94 -9.35 11.64
C GLU A 129 -11.47 -10.49 10.73
N PRO A 130 -11.99 -11.72 10.90
CA PRO A 130 -11.59 -12.87 10.06
C PRO A 130 -11.78 -12.65 8.56
N LEU A 131 -12.72 -11.78 8.17
CA LEU A 131 -12.96 -11.38 6.77
C LEU A 131 -11.80 -10.58 6.17
N GLY A 132 -10.95 -9.98 7.00
CA GLY A 132 -9.78 -9.21 6.56
C GLY A 132 -8.79 -10.02 5.72
N VAL A 133 -8.58 -11.29 6.06
CA VAL A 133 -7.63 -12.16 5.32
C VAL A 133 -8.08 -12.42 3.87
N PRO A 134 -9.32 -12.89 3.58
CA PRO A 134 -9.76 -13.03 2.19
C PRO A 134 -9.78 -11.70 1.42
N MET A 135 -10.17 -10.58 2.05
CA MET A 135 -10.09 -9.26 1.42
C MET A 135 -8.66 -8.89 1.01
N ALA A 136 -7.70 -9.09 1.89
CA ALA A 136 -6.31 -8.82 1.61
C ALA A 136 -5.76 -9.68 0.45
N ARG A 137 -6.16 -10.95 0.37
CA ARG A 137 -5.78 -11.83 -0.74
C ARG A 137 -6.34 -11.36 -2.08
N THR A 138 -7.63 -11.00 -2.11
CA THR A 138 -8.26 -10.45 -3.32
C THR A 138 -7.54 -9.19 -3.77
N PHE A 139 -7.32 -8.24 -2.87
CA PHE A 139 -6.58 -7.02 -3.15
C PHE A 139 -5.18 -7.28 -3.74
N VAL A 140 -4.41 -8.18 -3.13
CA VAL A 140 -3.07 -8.53 -3.63
C VAL A 140 -3.13 -9.13 -5.03
N SER A 141 -4.06 -10.06 -5.27
CA SER A 141 -4.22 -10.68 -6.59
C SER A 141 -4.55 -9.65 -7.68
N GLU A 142 -5.48 -8.73 -7.41
CA GLU A 142 -5.89 -7.69 -8.34
C GLU A 142 -4.76 -6.67 -8.60
N VAL A 143 -4.05 -6.27 -7.56
CA VAL A 143 -2.91 -5.35 -7.69
C VAL A 143 -1.78 -5.98 -8.49
N LEU A 144 -1.45 -7.25 -8.26
CA LEU A 144 -0.38 -7.93 -8.99
C LEU A 144 -0.73 -8.17 -10.46
N ASP A 145 -2.00 -8.49 -10.77
CA ASP A 145 -2.49 -8.56 -12.15
C ASP A 145 -2.28 -7.20 -12.86
N GLN A 146 -2.66 -6.10 -12.22
CA GLN A 146 -2.46 -4.76 -12.77
C GLN A 146 -0.97 -4.38 -12.93
N TRP A 147 -0.10 -4.95 -12.13
CA TRP A 147 1.35 -4.70 -12.18
C TRP A 147 2.10 -5.62 -13.15
N ASP A 148 1.40 -6.52 -13.86
CA ASP A 148 1.98 -7.57 -14.70
C ASP A 148 2.91 -8.52 -13.89
N LEU A 149 2.52 -8.82 -12.65
CA LEU A 149 3.25 -9.68 -11.70
C LEU A 149 2.47 -10.95 -11.34
N ASP A 150 1.66 -11.48 -12.27
CA ASP A 150 0.79 -12.64 -12.06
C ASP A 150 1.54 -13.87 -11.52
N GLY A 151 2.79 -14.04 -11.95
CA GLY A 151 3.65 -15.12 -11.47
C GLY A 151 3.91 -15.10 -9.96
N LEU A 152 3.76 -13.94 -9.30
CA LEU A 152 3.94 -13.80 -7.85
C LEU A 152 2.63 -14.03 -7.06
N VAL A 153 1.46 -14.08 -7.70
CA VAL A 153 0.15 -14.18 -7.02
C VAL A 153 0.09 -15.35 -6.04
N PRO A 154 0.52 -16.59 -6.37
CA PRO A 154 0.46 -17.69 -5.42
C PRO A 154 1.30 -17.47 -4.16
N ALA A 155 2.55 -17.05 -4.30
CA ALA A 155 3.46 -16.79 -3.19
C ALA A 155 3.02 -15.57 -2.36
N ALA A 156 2.66 -14.47 -3.02
CA ALA A 156 2.16 -13.26 -2.38
C ALA A 156 0.84 -13.51 -1.62
N GLY A 157 -0.08 -14.28 -2.20
CA GLY A 157 -1.33 -14.67 -1.56
C GLY A 157 -1.14 -15.50 -0.29
N LEU A 158 -0.10 -16.32 -0.26
CA LEU A 158 0.28 -17.07 0.95
C LEU A 158 0.88 -16.13 2.00
N LEU A 159 1.88 -15.32 1.63
CA LEU A 159 2.53 -14.38 2.54
C LEU A 159 1.53 -13.39 3.15
N VAL A 160 0.66 -12.78 2.35
CA VAL A 160 -0.34 -11.85 2.86
C VAL A 160 -1.32 -12.52 3.81
N SER A 161 -1.70 -13.77 3.55
CA SER A 161 -2.58 -14.52 4.45
C SER A 161 -1.96 -14.67 5.84
N GLU A 162 -0.69 -15.04 5.90
CA GLU A 162 0.04 -15.23 7.17
C GLU A 162 0.28 -13.90 7.89
N LEU A 163 0.72 -12.85 7.17
CA LEU A 163 1.01 -11.54 7.76
C LEU A 163 -0.26 -10.88 8.32
N VAL A 164 -1.35 -10.92 7.56
CA VAL A 164 -2.65 -10.35 8.00
C VAL A 164 -3.27 -11.18 9.10
N ALA A 165 -3.25 -12.53 9.01
CA ALA A 165 -3.75 -13.38 10.09
C ALA A 165 -3.01 -13.12 11.40
N ASN A 166 -1.69 -12.97 11.35
CA ASN A 166 -0.89 -12.61 12.53
C ASN A 166 -1.31 -11.25 13.12
N ALA A 167 -1.52 -10.24 12.28
CA ALA A 167 -1.96 -8.92 12.75
C ALA A 167 -3.35 -9.00 13.41
N VAL A 168 -4.33 -9.61 12.73
CA VAL A 168 -5.73 -9.72 13.22
C VAL A 168 -5.85 -10.58 14.48
N GLN A 169 -5.05 -11.64 14.62
CA GLN A 169 -5.10 -12.53 15.80
C GLN A 169 -4.49 -11.91 17.06
N HIS A 170 -3.49 -11.05 16.90
CA HIS A 170 -2.72 -10.54 18.03
C HIS A 170 -3.13 -9.13 18.47
N VAL A 171 -3.85 -8.40 17.61
CA VAL A 171 -4.18 -7.00 17.88
C VAL A 171 -5.64 -6.72 17.56
N PRO A 172 -6.43 -6.29 18.54
CA PRO A 172 -7.77 -5.79 18.27
C PRO A 172 -7.69 -4.50 17.43
N GLY A 173 -8.37 -4.48 16.29
CA GLY A 173 -8.47 -3.31 15.43
C GLY A 173 -7.91 -3.52 14.01
N PRO A 174 -8.05 -2.52 13.14
CA PRO A 174 -7.62 -2.60 11.77
C PRO A 174 -6.10 -2.62 11.64
N CYS A 175 -5.59 -3.30 10.61
CA CYS A 175 -4.20 -3.26 10.20
C CYS A 175 -4.08 -2.68 8.78
N ALA A 176 -2.90 -2.19 8.43
CA ALA A 176 -2.65 -1.65 7.11
C ALA A 176 -1.74 -2.58 6.32
N LEU A 177 -2.22 -3.02 5.15
CA LEU A 177 -1.45 -3.75 4.15
C LEU A 177 -0.88 -2.76 3.13
N GLU A 178 0.40 -2.83 2.88
CA GLU A 178 1.12 -2.03 1.88
C GLU A 178 1.85 -2.98 0.91
N LEU A 179 1.69 -2.72 -0.37
CA LEU A 179 2.45 -3.35 -1.44
C LEU A 179 3.34 -2.31 -2.10
N THR A 180 4.59 -2.66 -2.35
CA THR A 180 5.47 -1.85 -3.17
C THR A 180 6.25 -2.76 -4.11
N CYS A 181 6.37 -2.36 -5.39
CA CYS A 181 7.20 -3.07 -6.34
C CYS A 181 8.30 -2.16 -6.86
N ARG A 182 9.52 -2.66 -6.87
CA ARG A 182 10.69 -1.94 -7.33
C ARG A 182 11.69 -2.88 -7.97
N ALA A 183 12.11 -2.54 -9.20
CA ALA A 183 13.01 -3.39 -9.96
C ALA A 183 12.56 -4.86 -9.93
N ASP A 184 11.25 -5.05 -10.12
CA ASP A 184 10.50 -6.30 -10.08
C ASP A 184 10.42 -7.01 -8.71
N VAL A 185 11.11 -6.54 -7.68
CA VAL A 185 10.98 -7.06 -6.31
C VAL A 185 9.70 -6.51 -5.67
N LEU A 186 8.80 -7.42 -5.33
CA LEU A 186 7.57 -7.13 -4.60
C LEU A 186 7.84 -7.14 -3.10
N ARG A 187 7.53 -6.05 -2.40
CA ARG A 187 7.49 -6.00 -0.94
C ARG A 187 6.06 -5.91 -0.45
N ILE A 188 5.71 -6.81 0.44
CA ILE A 188 4.43 -6.90 1.16
C ILE A 188 4.71 -6.50 2.60
N ALA A 189 3.98 -5.53 3.14
CA ALA A 189 4.15 -5.09 4.52
C ALA A 189 2.80 -4.93 5.21
N VAL A 190 2.70 -5.41 6.45
CA VAL A 190 1.50 -5.26 7.30
C VAL A 190 1.89 -4.53 8.56
N SER A 191 1.18 -3.43 8.84
CA SER A 191 1.38 -2.62 10.05
C SER A 191 0.19 -2.74 10.97
N ASP A 192 0.43 -3.02 12.24
CA ASP A 192 -0.59 -3.10 13.28
C ASP A 192 -0.19 -2.30 14.54
N SER A 193 -1.15 -2.03 15.43
CA SER A 193 -0.97 -1.27 16.66
C SER A 193 -0.57 -2.12 17.87
N GLY A 194 -0.24 -3.39 17.67
CA GLY A 194 0.10 -4.31 18.75
C GLY A 194 1.43 -4.00 19.42
N PRO A 195 1.47 -4.11 20.75
CA PRO A 195 2.73 -3.99 21.48
C PRO A 195 3.60 -5.23 21.24
N GLY A 196 4.89 -5.01 21.03
CA GLY A 196 5.91 -6.06 21.04
C GLY A 196 6.33 -6.56 19.67
N MET A 197 7.55 -7.09 19.64
CA MET A 197 8.10 -7.81 18.50
C MET A 197 7.42 -9.17 18.36
N PRO A 198 7.16 -9.66 17.13
CA PRO A 198 6.78 -11.04 16.94
C PRO A 198 7.83 -11.94 17.63
N ASP A 199 7.39 -12.89 18.43
CA ASP A 199 8.32 -13.79 19.14
C ASP A 199 8.97 -14.73 18.12
N LEU A 200 10.19 -14.38 17.72
CA LEU A 200 11.04 -15.15 16.81
C LEU A 200 11.68 -16.37 17.52
N ARG A 201 11.25 -16.67 18.75
CA ARG A 201 11.82 -17.77 19.51
C ARG A 201 11.65 -19.09 18.77
N VAL A 202 12.77 -19.79 18.71
CA VAL A 202 12.96 -21.13 18.17
C VAL A 202 11.72 -22.00 18.38
N MET A 203 11.04 -22.31 17.29
CA MET A 203 9.81 -23.09 17.32
C MET A 203 10.13 -24.56 17.42
N THR A 204 9.51 -25.22 18.39
CA THR A 204 9.48 -26.68 18.41
C THR A 204 8.45 -27.19 17.39
N PRO A 205 8.69 -28.33 16.73
CA PRO A 205 7.81 -28.88 15.71
C PRO A 205 6.36 -29.14 16.15
N SER A 206 6.08 -29.02 17.45
CA SER A 206 4.78 -29.30 18.07
C SER A 206 3.94 -28.06 18.38
N SER A 207 4.41 -26.83 18.11
CA SER A 207 3.63 -25.64 18.40
C SER A 207 2.69 -25.31 17.22
N GLU A 208 1.38 -25.34 17.45
CA GLU A 208 0.38 -24.86 16.47
C GLU A 208 0.49 -23.35 16.21
N ARG A 209 1.11 -22.59 17.15
CA ARG A 209 1.38 -21.17 17.04
C ARG A 209 2.76 -20.95 16.41
N GLY A 210 2.80 -20.18 15.31
CA GLY A 210 4.04 -19.75 14.66
C GLY A 210 4.35 -20.41 13.32
N ARG A 211 3.48 -21.24 12.78
CA ARG A 211 3.64 -21.77 11.41
C ARG A 211 3.70 -20.66 10.38
N GLY A 212 3.00 -19.52 10.62
CA GLY A 212 2.96 -18.39 9.72
C GLY A 212 4.32 -17.80 9.37
N LEU A 213 5.18 -17.57 10.38
CA LEU A 213 6.53 -17.04 10.13
C LEU A 213 7.46 -18.06 9.48
N HIS A 214 7.25 -19.35 9.66
CA HIS A 214 7.95 -20.39 8.89
C HIS A 214 7.58 -20.35 7.41
N ILE A 215 6.30 -20.16 7.12
CA ILE A 215 5.83 -19.99 5.75
C ILE A 215 6.44 -18.71 5.16
N VAL A 216 6.41 -17.59 5.89
CA VAL A 216 7.07 -16.36 5.45
C VAL A 216 8.56 -16.58 5.18
N SER A 217 9.28 -17.25 6.08
CA SER A 217 10.71 -17.55 5.91
C SER A 217 11.00 -18.53 4.77
N ALA A 218 10.05 -19.39 4.40
CA ALA A 218 10.25 -20.38 3.34
C ALA A 218 9.96 -19.81 1.94
N PHE A 219 9.07 -18.82 1.83
CA PHE A 219 8.60 -18.29 0.55
C PHE A 219 9.14 -16.89 0.24
N ALA A 220 9.54 -16.11 1.25
CA ALA A 220 10.11 -14.80 1.03
C ALA A 220 11.60 -14.89 0.71
N THR A 221 12.06 -14.07 -0.24
CA THR A 221 13.50 -13.85 -0.49
C THR A 221 14.16 -13.24 0.75
N THR A 222 13.48 -12.29 1.36
CA THR A 222 13.88 -11.72 2.66
C THR A 222 12.64 -11.23 3.40
N TRP A 223 12.73 -11.11 4.72
CA TRP A 223 11.66 -10.59 5.55
C TRP A 223 12.20 -9.97 6.83
N GLY A 224 11.40 -9.15 7.49
CA GLY A 224 11.80 -8.50 8.73
C GLY A 224 10.65 -7.82 9.47
N VAL A 225 11.00 -7.19 10.57
CA VAL A 225 10.10 -6.44 11.44
C VAL A 225 10.71 -5.10 11.77
N ASP A 226 9.98 -4.04 11.51
CA ASP A 226 10.36 -2.67 11.83
C ASP A 226 9.46 -2.12 12.94
N GLN A 227 10.03 -1.39 13.88
CA GLN A 227 9.27 -0.57 14.82
C GLN A 227 9.08 0.83 14.25
N LEU A 228 7.82 1.28 14.16
CA LEU A 228 7.51 2.60 13.66
C LEU A 228 7.62 3.65 14.78
N PRO A 229 7.91 4.93 14.45
CA PRO A 229 8.06 6.01 15.44
C PRO A 229 6.80 6.24 16.30
N ASP A 230 5.63 5.85 15.82
CA ASP A 230 4.35 5.94 16.53
C ASP A 230 4.05 4.74 17.44
N GLY A 231 5.02 3.84 17.63
CA GLY A 231 4.92 2.66 18.48
C GLY A 231 4.27 1.44 17.82
N ARG A 232 3.80 1.57 16.57
CA ARG A 232 3.31 0.42 15.80
C ARG A 232 4.47 -0.43 15.31
N LYS A 233 4.17 -1.69 15.00
CA LYS A 233 5.11 -2.57 14.29
C LYS A 233 4.69 -2.72 12.83
N LYS A 234 5.69 -2.97 11.98
CA LYS A 234 5.51 -3.29 10.57
C LYS A 234 6.26 -4.59 10.28
N VAL A 235 5.53 -5.65 9.95
CA VAL A 235 6.10 -6.92 9.48
C VAL A 235 6.08 -6.91 7.96
N TRP A 236 7.20 -7.24 7.34
CA TRP A 236 7.31 -7.18 5.88
C TRP A 236 8.04 -8.41 5.32
N ALA A 237 7.74 -8.72 4.07
CA ALA A 237 8.37 -9.76 3.28
C ALA A 237 8.61 -9.27 1.84
N GLU A 238 9.68 -9.70 1.20
CA GLU A 238 10.01 -9.42 -0.18
C GLU A 238 10.01 -10.70 -1.01
N LEU A 239 9.52 -10.58 -2.25
CA LEU A 239 9.54 -11.62 -3.26
C LEU A 239 10.31 -11.08 -4.48
N ASP A 240 11.40 -11.76 -4.81
CA ASP A 240 12.11 -11.56 -6.07
C ASP A 240 11.62 -12.61 -7.07
N PRO A 241 11.03 -12.21 -8.23
CA PRO A 241 10.58 -13.16 -9.25
C PRO A 241 11.67 -14.11 -9.74
N ALA A 242 12.94 -13.69 -9.69
CA ALA A 242 14.06 -14.52 -10.09
C ALA A 242 14.36 -15.67 -9.12
N GLU A 243 13.88 -15.57 -7.86
CA GLU A 243 14.11 -16.57 -6.80
C GLU A 243 12.85 -17.37 -6.46
N VAL A 244 11.66 -16.93 -6.90
CA VAL A 244 10.42 -17.67 -6.70
C VAL A 244 10.35 -18.80 -7.73
N HIS A 245 10.61 -20.02 -7.28
CA HIS A 245 10.40 -21.21 -8.10
C HIS A 245 8.93 -21.63 -8.05
N PRO A 246 8.35 -22.03 -9.21
CA PRO A 246 6.96 -22.50 -9.30
C PRO A 246 6.70 -23.80 -8.53
#